data_c7d3c892857dd9d7269de4e3da71f864
#
_entry.id   c7d3c892857dd9d7269de4e3da71f864
#
_cell.length_a   1.000
_cell.length_b   1.000
_cell.length_c   1.000
_cell.angle_alpha   90.00
_cell.angle_beta   90.00
_cell.angle_gamma   90.00
#
_symmetry.space_group_name_H-M   'P 1'
#
loop_
_entity.id
_entity.type
_entity.pdbx_description
1 polymer ?
#
loop_
_entity_poly.entity_id
_entity_poly.type
_entity_poly.pdbx_seq_one_letter_code
_entity_poly.pdbx_strand_id
1 'polypeptide(L)'
;MVVKKEFSLLENNTSLLPHKFIAFNHNPDEVILREIAEQCIEAWRMNMAVYRSFSDTGFSPSQIKPLLNELGKNRLPKTPPNDKNITKNPYITDITEILSLRLIREQHENVIFPYPRIFHKELRGNQHKGIDLIGYIKTPAGHILLIMEVMASVESQHPAGTVRDHLKQLLNKTLDSNDLGRLINELEYIHDESGDEHKDVINGFLTALLNGKFNNKEDVWAVPVLVRPINLWDNKDWFPFMKASKKFEDAKIPSTVYYYALECNCTFDKLFDSVKNAAVS
;
A
#
# COMPACT_ATOMS: atom_id res chain seq x y z
N MET A 1 -6.66 -20.69 -21.93
CA MET A 1 -5.45 -20.33 -21.18
C MET A 1 -5.89 -20.08 -19.75
N VAL A 2 -5.43 -20.86 -18.79
CA VAL A 2 -5.73 -20.61 -17.37
C VAL A 2 -4.84 -19.43 -16.96
N VAL A 3 -5.45 -18.29 -16.64
CA VAL A 3 -4.72 -17.15 -16.09
C VAL A 3 -4.16 -17.61 -14.76
N LYS A 4 -2.85 -17.70 -14.66
CA LYS A 4 -2.17 -18.05 -13.41
C LYS A 4 -2.39 -16.89 -12.45
N LYS A 5 -2.98 -17.16 -11.28
CA LYS A 5 -3.13 -16.14 -10.25
C LYS A 5 -1.77 -15.80 -9.65
N GLU A 6 -1.49 -14.51 -9.54
CA GLU A 6 -0.27 -14.00 -8.91
C GLU A 6 -0.23 -14.37 -7.42
N PHE A 7 -1.39 -14.32 -6.77
CA PHE A 7 -1.52 -14.61 -5.35
C PHE A 7 -2.40 -15.85 -5.15
N SER A 8 -1.85 -16.87 -4.50
CA SER A 8 -2.60 -18.06 -4.09
C SER A 8 -2.91 -18.02 -2.61
N LEU A 9 -4.15 -18.39 -2.27
CA LEU A 9 -4.60 -18.43 -0.88
C LEU A 9 -3.79 -19.47 -0.09
N LEU A 10 -3.16 -19.03 1.00
CA LEU A 10 -2.43 -19.87 1.94
C LEU A 10 -3.28 -20.20 3.16
N GLU A 11 -3.92 -19.18 3.77
CA GLU A 11 -4.78 -19.32 4.93
C GLU A 11 -5.92 -18.31 4.88
N ASN A 12 -7.12 -18.74 5.30
CA ASN A 12 -8.28 -17.87 5.45
C ASN A 12 -8.95 -18.16 6.77
N ASN A 13 -8.68 -17.34 7.76
CA ASN A 13 -9.30 -17.45 9.09
C ASN A 13 -10.40 -16.40 9.25
N THR A 14 -11.64 -16.87 9.17
CA THR A 14 -12.86 -16.04 9.34
C THR A 14 -13.50 -16.22 10.72
N SER A 15 -12.90 -17.02 11.61
CA SER A 15 -13.45 -17.28 12.93
C SER A 15 -13.43 -16.06 13.85
N LEU A 16 -12.74 -15.01 13.44
CA LEU A 16 -12.54 -13.77 14.18
C LEU A 16 -13.47 -12.65 13.73
N LEU A 17 -14.63 -12.97 13.16
CA LEU A 17 -15.61 -11.97 12.72
C LEU A 17 -15.88 -10.91 13.80
N PRO A 18 -15.96 -9.62 13.43
CA PRO A 18 -15.99 -9.04 12.07
C PRO A 18 -14.64 -8.96 11.35
N HIS A 19 -13.57 -9.43 11.98
CA HIS A 19 -12.21 -9.36 11.43
C HIS A 19 -11.88 -10.64 10.68
N LYS A 20 -11.16 -10.49 9.57
CA LYS A 20 -10.66 -11.61 8.79
C LYS A 20 -9.15 -11.56 8.76
N PHE A 21 -8.53 -12.71 8.86
CA PHE A 21 -7.11 -12.88 8.53
C PHE A 21 -7.03 -13.73 7.28
N ILE A 22 -6.36 -13.21 6.28
CA ILE A 22 -6.16 -13.90 5.01
C ILE A 22 -4.68 -13.84 4.65
N ALA A 23 -4.06 -14.98 4.47
CA ALA A 23 -2.68 -15.11 4.05
C ALA A 23 -2.62 -15.58 2.58
N PHE A 24 -1.74 -14.99 1.82
CA PHE A 24 -1.50 -15.33 0.43
C PHE A 24 -0.03 -15.67 0.20
N ASN A 25 0.19 -16.61 -0.70
CA ASN A 25 1.49 -16.91 -1.23
C ASN A 25 1.69 -16.19 -2.57
N HIS A 26 2.72 -15.38 -2.69
CA HIS A 26 3.06 -14.67 -3.91
C HIS A 26 3.88 -15.60 -4.83
N ASN A 27 3.33 -15.93 -5.98
CA ASN A 27 3.91 -16.85 -6.97
C ASN A 27 4.23 -16.12 -8.28
N PRO A 28 5.21 -15.21 -8.29
CA PRO A 28 5.53 -14.47 -9.49
C PRO A 28 6.18 -15.39 -10.53
N ASP A 29 5.78 -15.22 -11.78
CA ASP A 29 6.54 -15.66 -12.94
C ASP A 29 7.32 -14.48 -13.54
N GLU A 30 8.04 -14.72 -14.62
CA GLU A 30 8.85 -13.68 -15.27
C GLU A 30 8.01 -12.50 -15.78
N VAL A 31 6.77 -12.77 -16.22
CA VAL A 31 5.86 -11.71 -16.71
C VAL A 31 5.43 -10.82 -15.55
N ILE A 32 4.99 -11.42 -14.45
CA ILE A 32 4.60 -10.71 -13.22
C ILE A 32 5.77 -9.92 -12.66
N LEU A 33 6.97 -10.50 -12.60
CA LEU A 33 8.17 -9.80 -12.13
C LEU A 33 8.50 -8.58 -13.01
N ARG A 34 8.31 -8.70 -14.33
CA ARG A 34 8.49 -7.57 -15.26
C ARG A 34 7.46 -6.48 -15.01
N GLU A 35 6.19 -6.82 -14.84
CA GLU A 35 5.13 -5.85 -14.52
C GLU A 35 5.39 -5.13 -13.19
N ILE A 36 5.82 -5.85 -12.15
CA ILE A 36 6.22 -5.25 -10.87
C ILE A 36 7.41 -4.30 -11.09
N ALA A 37 8.40 -4.71 -11.89
CA ALA A 37 9.54 -3.89 -12.20
C ALA A 37 9.13 -2.60 -12.95
N GLU A 38 8.26 -2.70 -13.93
CA GLU A 38 7.73 -1.55 -14.65
C GLU A 38 7.01 -0.57 -13.73
N GLN A 39 6.18 -1.06 -12.82
CA GLN A 39 5.51 -0.24 -11.81
C GLN A 39 6.50 0.41 -10.83
N CYS A 40 7.51 -0.33 -10.37
CA CYS A 40 8.57 0.22 -9.53
C CYS A 40 9.37 1.32 -10.26
N ILE A 41 9.71 1.08 -11.52
CA ILE A 41 10.42 2.04 -12.37
C ILE A 41 9.57 3.29 -12.57
N GLU A 42 8.28 3.13 -12.84
CA GLU A 42 7.35 4.24 -12.94
C GLU A 42 7.34 5.04 -11.63
N ALA A 43 7.15 4.39 -10.49
CA ALA A 43 7.20 5.03 -9.17
C ALA A 43 8.53 5.75 -8.91
N TRP A 44 9.64 5.18 -9.33
CA TRP A 44 10.96 5.79 -9.14
C TRP A 44 11.30 6.87 -10.17
N ARG A 45 10.70 6.88 -11.33
CA ARG A 45 10.92 7.84 -12.41
C ARG A 45 9.96 9.01 -12.38
N MET A 46 8.72 8.78 -12.00
CA MET A 46 7.70 9.82 -11.95
C MET A 46 7.93 10.74 -10.74
N ASN A 47 8.66 11.81 -10.99
CA ASN A 47 8.51 12.98 -10.15
C ASN A 47 7.47 13.89 -10.82
N MET A 48 6.24 13.86 -10.33
CA MET A 48 5.14 14.66 -10.90
C MET A 48 5.42 16.16 -10.82
N ALA A 49 6.19 16.63 -9.84
CA ALA A 49 6.62 18.02 -9.78
C ALA A 49 7.50 18.38 -10.99
N VAL A 50 8.42 17.47 -11.36
CA VAL A 50 9.24 17.65 -12.57
C VAL A 50 8.40 17.55 -13.83
N TYR A 51 7.45 16.61 -13.89
CA TYR A 51 6.53 16.48 -15.02
C TYR A 51 5.69 17.75 -15.20
N ARG A 52 5.10 18.29 -14.12
CA ARG A 52 4.34 19.54 -14.15
C ARG A 52 5.20 20.72 -14.60
N SER A 53 6.41 20.86 -14.06
CA SER A 53 7.30 21.95 -14.47
C SER A 53 7.66 21.89 -15.95
N PHE A 54 7.80 20.71 -16.54
CA PHE A 54 8.03 20.54 -17.98
C PHE A 54 6.76 20.78 -18.80
N SER A 55 5.58 20.35 -18.35
CA SER A 55 4.31 20.65 -19.02
C SER A 55 4.01 22.16 -19.02
N ASP A 56 4.34 22.86 -17.94
CA ASP A 56 4.18 24.31 -17.82
C ASP A 56 5.12 25.09 -18.77
N THR A 57 6.20 24.44 -19.24
CA THR A 57 7.11 25.01 -20.24
C THR A 57 6.69 24.74 -21.70
N GLY A 58 5.54 24.12 -21.91
CA GLY A 58 4.96 23.86 -23.24
C GLY A 58 5.52 22.63 -23.96
N PHE A 59 6.27 21.76 -23.27
CA PHE A 59 6.70 20.50 -23.83
C PHE A 59 5.54 19.52 -23.94
N SER A 60 5.43 18.83 -25.07
CA SER A 60 4.47 17.75 -25.24
C SER A 60 4.84 16.50 -24.40
N PRO A 61 3.87 15.65 -24.03
CA PRO A 61 4.14 14.39 -23.32
C PRO A 61 5.17 13.50 -24.03
N SER A 62 5.18 13.51 -25.36
CA SER A 62 6.15 12.74 -26.18
C SER A 62 7.59 13.26 -26.07
N GLN A 63 7.78 14.55 -25.80
CA GLN A 63 9.09 15.16 -25.57
C GLN A 63 9.55 14.98 -24.12
N ILE A 64 8.62 15.01 -23.16
CA ILE A 64 8.93 14.88 -21.74
C ILE A 64 9.31 13.42 -21.39
N LYS A 65 8.63 12.43 -21.97
CA LYS A 65 8.86 11.02 -21.64
C LYS A 65 10.30 10.54 -21.82
N PRO A 66 11.02 10.84 -22.92
CA PRO A 66 12.44 10.50 -23.05
C PRO A 66 13.34 11.18 -22.01
N LEU A 67 13.07 12.46 -21.67
CA LEU A 67 13.83 13.19 -20.65
C LEU A 67 13.63 12.57 -19.26
N LEU A 68 12.39 12.22 -18.91
CA LEU A 68 12.09 11.54 -17.67
C LEU A 68 12.74 10.16 -17.62
N ASN A 69 12.81 9.44 -18.74
CA ASN A 69 13.48 8.16 -18.82
C ASN A 69 15.00 8.29 -18.56
N GLU A 70 15.66 9.28 -19.15
CA GLU A 70 17.09 9.52 -18.89
C GLU A 70 17.33 9.95 -17.43
N LEU A 71 16.54 10.85 -16.91
CA LEU A 71 16.58 11.21 -15.48
C LEU A 71 16.31 10.00 -14.59
N GLY A 72 15.41 9.12 -15.01
CA GLY A 72 15.04 7.90 -14.31
C GLY A 72 16.17 6.87 -14.25
N LYS A 73 16.96 6.70 -15.33
CA LYS A 73 18.10 5.77 -15.35
C LYS A 73 19.10 6.04 -14.21
N ASN A 74 19.38 7.31 -13.94
CA ASN A 74 20.25 7.72 -12.84
C ASN A 74 19.62 7.56 -11.46
N ARG A 75 18.38 7.20 -11.45
CA ARG A 75 17.56 7.11 -10.25
C ARG A 75 17.32 5.69 -9.80
N LEU A 76 17.66 4.67 -10.54
CA LEU A 76 17.57 3.28 -10.12
C LEU A 76 18.50 3.00 -8.92
N PRO A 77 18.07 2.20 -7.98
CA PRO A 77 18.92 1.83 -6.85
C PRO A 77 20.19 1.13 -7.34
N LYS A 78 21.35 1.63 -6.93
CA LYS A 78 22.66 1.11 -7.40
C LYS A 78 23.14 -0.09 -6.59
N THR A 79 22.68 -0.23 -5.38
CA THR A 79 23.10 -1.29 -4.45
C THR A 79 21.88 -2.02 -3.88
N PRO A 80 21.95 -3.35 -3.72
CA PRO A 80 20.93 -4.10 -3.01
C PRO A 80 20.82 -3.60 -1.55
N PRO A 81 19.67 -3.77 -0.92
CA PRO A 81 19.50 -3.45 0.48
C PRO A 81 20.47 -4.27 1.34
N ASN A 82 21.09 -3.63 2.32
CA ASN A 82 21.92 -4.33 3.29
C ASN A 82 20.97 -5.09 4.25
N ASP A 83 21.13 -6.42 4.40
CA ASP A 83 20.24 -7.30 5.17
C ASP A 83 19.85 -6.80 6.56
N LYS A 84 20.74 -6.05 7.21
CA LYS A 84 20.49 -5.51 8.55
C LYS A 84 19.49 -4.35 8.60
N ASN A 85 19.14 -3.76 7.45
CA ASN A 85 18.30 -2.55 7.36
C ASN A 85 17.23 -2.64 6.27
N ILE A 86 16.84 -3.83 5.84
CA ILE A 86 15.85 -4.04 4.75
C ILE A 86 14.58 -3.21 4.99
N THR A 87 14.03 -3.25 6.20
CA THR A 87 12.81 -2.51 6.55
C THR A 87 12.96 -0.98 6.50
N LYS A 88 14.19 -0.49 6.49
CA LYS A 88 14.50 0.95 6.35
C LYS A 88 14.91 1.34 4.94
N ASN A 89 15.01 0.38 4.02
CA ASN A 89 15.34 0.65 2.65
C ASN A 89 14.09 1.14 1.90
N PRO A 90 14.06 2.39 1.43
CA PRO A 90 12.88 2.96 0.77
C PRO A 90 12.46 2.18 -0.48
N TYR A 91 13.40 1.53 -1.17
CA TYR A 91 13.07 0.73 -2.36
C TYR A 91 12.33 -0.56 -2.03
N ILE A 92 12.65 -1.19 -0.90
CA ILE A 92 11.90 -2.37 -0.43
C ILE A 92 10.50 -1.95 0.00
N THR A 93 10.36 -0.83 0.68
CA THR A 93 9.05 -0.26 1.02
C THR A 93 8.23 -0.03 -0.25
N ASP A 94 8.82 0.59 -1.29
CA ASP A 94 8.14 0.83 -2.55
C ASP A 94 7.68 -0.47 -3.23
N ILE A 95 8.54 -1.48 -3.28
CA ILE A 95 8.19 -2.80 -3.84
C ILE A 95 7.04 -3.44 -3.04
N THR A 96 7.09 -3.39 -1.71
CA THR A 96 6.04 -3.98 -0.87
C THR A 96 4.72 -3.21 -0.94
N GLU A 97 4.75 -1.89 -1.10
CA GLU A 97 3.55 -1.10 -1.38
C GLU A 97 2.92 -1.49 -2.73
N ILE A 98 3.73 -1.66 -3.79
CA ILE A 98 3.25 -2.11 -5.11
C ILE A 98 2.65 -3.51 -5.04
N LEU A 99 3.32 -4.45 -4.36
CA LEU A 99 2.79 -5.80 -4.15
C LEU A 99 1.44 -5.77 -3.42
N SER A 100 1.33 -4.94 -2.39
CA SER A 100 0.09 -4.79 -1.62
C SER A 100 -1.04 -4.20 -2.46
N LEU A 101 -0.73 -3.20 -3.30
CA LEU A 101 -1.66 -2.62 -4.26
C LEU A 101 -2.18 -3.67 -5.26
N ARG A 102 -1.29 -4.50 -5.79
CA ARG A 102 -1.63 -5.58 -6.73
C ARG A 102 -2.51 -6.63 -6.06
N LEU A 103 -2.14 -7.07 -4.86
CA LEU A 103 -2.92 -8.03 -4.06
C LEU A 103 -4.35 -7.55 -3.85
N ILE A 104 -4.52 -6.33 -3.37
CA ILE A 104 -5.86 -5.79 -3.09
C ILE A 104 -6.69 -5.66 -4.37
N ARG A 105 -6.08 -5.22 -5.48
CA ARG A 105 -6.77 -5.15 -6.77
C ARG A 105 -7.17 -6.53 -7.30
N GLU A 106 -6.36 -7.56 -7.09
CA GLU A 106 -6.73 -8.93 -7.47
C GLU A 106 -7.87 -9.50 -6.62
N GLN A 107 -7.91 -9.13 -5.33
CA GLN A 107 -8.92 -9.63 -4.41
C GLN A 107 -10.25 -8.86 -4.46
N HIS A 108 -10.23 -7.60 -4.92
CA HIS A 108 -11.38 -6.71 -4.91
C HIS A 108 -11.45 -5.90 -6.21
N GLU A 109 -12.23 -6.37 -7.17
CA GLU A 109 -12.38 -5.76 -8.50
C GLU A 109 -12.86 -4.29 -8.46
N ASN A 110 -13.60 -3.90 -7.43
CA ASN A 110 -14.19 -2.57 -7.28
C ASN A 110 -13.34 -1.60 -6.46
N VAL A 111 -12.09 -1.97 -6.16
CA VAL A 111 -11.15 -1.10 -5.43
C VAL A 111 -10.57 -0.06 -6.38
N ILE A 112 -10.59 1.18 -5.92
CA ILE A 112 -10.03 2.34 -6.61
C ILE A 112 -9.05 3.05 -5.68
N PHE A 113 -7.86 3.30 -6.19
CA PHE A 113 -6.87 4.17 -5.56
C PHE A 113 -6.74 5.42 -6.44
N PRO A 114 -7.38 6.54 -6.07
CA PRO A 114 -7.41 7.76 -6.89
C PRO A 114 -6.04 8.36 -7.09
N TYR A 115 -5.20 8.25 -6.06
CA TYR A 115 -3.87 8.83 -6.04
C TYR A 115 -2.91 7.96 -5.20
N PRO A 116 -2.38 6.85 -5.76
CA PRO A 116 -1.41 6.04 -5.03
C PRO A 116 -0.11 6.83 -4.85
N ARG A 117 0.20 7.20 -3.61
CA ARG A 117 1.35 8.05 -3.26
C ARG A 117 2.68 7.53 -3.75
N ILE A 118 2.82 6.22 -3.87
CA ILE A 118 4.05 5.61 -4.33
C ILE A 118 4.49 6.15 -5.70
N PHE A 119 3.55 6.51 -6.58
CA PHE A 119 3.84 7.07 -7.89
C PHE A 119 4.11 8.59 -7.87
N HIS A 120 3.96 9.24 -6.71
CA HIS A 120 3.98 10.70 -6.57
C HIS A 120 4.98 11.21 -5.53
N LYS A 121 5.94 10.38 -5.11
CA LYS A 121 6.98 10.76 -4.14
C LYS A 121 7.87 11.87 -4.71
N GLU A 122 7.86 13.03 -4.07
CA GLU A 122 8.64 14.20 -4.50
C GLU A 122 10.15 13.99 -4.39
N LEU A 123 10.58 13.36 -3.30
CA LEU A 123 11.99 13.09 -3.03
C LEU A 123 12.20 11.59 -2.76
N ARG A 124 13.24 11.05 -3.38
CA ARG A 124 13.63 9.68 -3.13
C ARG A 124 14.19 9.48 -1.75
N GLY A 125 13.93 8.30 -1.24
CA GLY A 125 14.43 7.90 0.07
C GLY A 125 13.78 8.62 1.23
N ASN A 126 12.88 9.56 1.00
CA ASN A 126 12.04 10.10 2.05
C ASN A 126 10.87 9.14 2.30
N GLN A 127 10.89 8.53 3.49
CA GLN A 127 9.70 7.87 3.99
C GLN A 127 8.63 8.94 4.22
N HIS A 128 7.53 8.88 3.45
CA HIS A 128 6.39 9.71 3.75
C HIS A 128 5.83 9.30 5.12
N LYS A 129 5.74 10.27 6.03
CA LYS A 129 5.09 10.08 7.34
C LYS A 129 3.56 10.09 7.19
N GLY A 130 3.03 9.46 6.15
CA GLY A 130 1.61 9.42 5.82
C GLY A 130 1.01 8.04 6.04
N ILE A 131 -0.21 7.87 5.57
CA ILE A 131 -0.84 6.57 5.34
C ILE A 131 -0.28 6.03 4.03
N ASP A 132 0.13 4.75 3.98
CA ASP A 132 0.82 4.20 2.82
C ASP A 132 -0.08 4.20 1.58
N LEU A 133 -1.31 3.70 1.72
CA LEU A 133 -2.29 3.67 0.64
C LEU A 133 -3.68 4.05 1.14
N ILE A 134 -4.32 4.99 0.45
CA ILE A 134 -5.73 5.35 0.66
C ILE A 134 -6.47 5.15 -0.65
N GLY A 135 -7.60 4.48 -0.55
CA GLY A 135 -8.50 4.23 -1.67
C GLY A 135 -9.95 4.12 -1.23
N TYR A 136 -10.78 3.63 -2.12
CA TYR A 136 -12.16 3.30 -1.78
C TYR A 136 -12.68 2.13 -2.58
N ILE A 137 -13.73 1.50 -2.08
CA ILE A 137 -14.42 0.40 -2.73
C ILE A 137 -15.81 0.87 -3.11
N LYS A 138 -16.19 0.66 -4.37
CA LYS A 138 -17.56 0.88 -4.83
C LYS A 138 -18.45 -0.28 -4.41
N THR A 139 -19.55 0.03 -3.76
CA THR A 139 -20.58 -0.95 -3.37
C THR A 139 -21.94 -0.49 -3.88
N PRO A 140 -22.95 -1.37 -3.96
CA PRO A 140 -24.31 -0.95 -4.30
C PRO A 140 -24.92 0.08 -3.33
N ALA A 141 -24.43 0.11 -2.07
CA ALA A 141 -24.90 1.04 -1.04
C ALA A 141 -24.14 2.38 -0.99
N GLY A 142 -23.03 2.49 -1.74
CA GLY A 142 -22.18 3.68 -1.74
C GLY A 142 -20.70 3.34 -1.83
N HIS A 143 -19.89 4.05 -1.06
CA HIS A 143 -18.44 3.87 -1.08
C HIS A 143 -17.91 3.59 0.33
N ILE A 144 -16.93 2.69 0.41
CA ILE A 144 -16.22 2.35 1.64
C ILE A 144 -14.81 2.92 1.55
N LEU A 145 -14.39 3.71 2.51
CA LEU A 145 -13.03 4.23 2.59
C LEU A 145 -12.07 3.10 2.93
N LEU A 146 -11.01 2.93 2.15
CA LEU A 146 -9.97 1.95 2.35
C LEU A 146 -8.68 2.63 2.84
N ILE A 147 -8.21 2.21 4.01
CA ILE A 147 -6.97 2.71 4.61
C ILE A 147 -6.02 1.53 4.80
N MET A 148 -4.83 1.61 4.21
CA MET A 148 -3.85 0.53 4.25
C MET A 148 -2.54 1.01 4.85
N GLU A 149 -1.95 0.15 5.67
CA GLU A 149 -0.57 0.26 6.15
C GLU A 149 0.19 -1.00 5.73
N VAL A 150 1.31 -0.80 5.08
CA VAL A 150 2.14 -1.86 4.51
C VAL A 150 3.40 -2.04 5.35
N MET A 151 3.63 -3.27 5.74
CA MET A 151 4.75 -3.64 6.60
C MET A 151 5.60 -4.71 5.92
N ALA A 152 6.91 -4.49 5.87
CA ALA A 152 7.88 -5.50 5.45
C ALA A 152 8.71 -5.95 6.65
N SER A 153 8.94 -7.24 6.82
CA SER A 153 9.80 -7.74 7.89
C SER A 153 10.59 -8.97 7.50
N VAL A 154 11.87 -8.97 7.86
CA VAL A 154 12.79 -10.11 7.77
C VAL A 154 13.22 -10.59 9.16
N GLU A 155 12.58 -10.11 10.22
CA GLU A 155 12.89 -10.51 11.59
C GLU A 155 12.55 -11.98 11.81
N SER A 156 13.41 -12.72 12.50
CA SER A 156 13.17 -14.13 12.82
C SER A 156 12.18 -14.33 13.97
N GLN A 157 11.89 -13.27 14.74
CA GLN A 157 10.93 -13.34 15.85
C GLN A 157 9.48 -13.30 15.36
N HIS A 158 8.58 -13.88 16.15
CA HIS A 158 7.14 -13.93 15.89
C HIS A 158 6.34 -13.48 17.13
N PRO A 159 5.48 -12.45 17.02
CA PRO A 159 5.35 -11.56 15.86
C PRO A 159 6.57 -10.66 15.70
N ALA A 160 6.85 -10.27 14.48
CA ALA A 160 7.89 -9.28 14.21
C ALA A 160 7.64 -7.98 14.98
N GLY A 161 8.71 -7.35 15.48
CA GLY A 161 8.60 -6.09 16.25
C GLY A 161 7.93 -4.98 15.43
N THR A 162 8.30 -4.88 14.16
CA THR A 162 7.74 -3.96 13.18
C THR A 162 6.20 -4.02 13.10
N VAL A 163 5.61 -5.23 13.20
CA VAL A 163 4.15 -5.42 13.14
C VAL A 163 3.43 -4.68 14.26
N ARG A 164 4.00 -4.69 15.46
CA ARG A 164 3.38 -4.03 16.63
C ARG A 164 3.35 -2.51 16.47
N ASP A 165 4.44 -1.94 15.96
CA ASP A 165 4.58 -0.50 15.82
C ASP A 165 3.70 0.05 14.72
N HIS A 166 3.66 -0.60 13.56
CA HIS A 166 2.80 -0.20 12.45
C HIS A 166 1.32 -0.35 12.77
N LEU A 167 0.96 -1.46 13.44
CA LEU A 167 -0.42 -1.65 13.87
C LEU A 167 -0.86 -0.56 14.85
N LYS A 168 0.02 -0.17 15.79
CA LYS A 168 -0.25 0.96 16.68
C LYS A 168 -0.43 2.26 15.90
N GLN A 169 0.38 2.48 14.87
CA GLN A 169 0.25 3.65 13.99
C GLN A 169 -1.08 3.64 13.24
N LEU A 170 -1.46 2.51 12.63
CA LEU A 170 -2.75 2.38 11.96
C LEU A 170 -3.92 2.65 12.92
N LEU A 171 -3.88 2.07 14.11
CA LEU A 171 -4.87 2.33 15.14
C LEU A 171 -4.96 3.81 15.50
N ASN A 172 -3.84 4.46 15.75
CA ASN A 172 -3.82 5.88 16.09
C ASN A 172 -4.35 6.74 14.95
N LYS A 173 -3.96 6.45 13.70
CA LYS A 173 -4.40 7.22 12.51
C LYS A 173 -5.89 7.08 12.22
N THR A 174 -6.52 5.99 12.63
CA THR A 174 -7.94 5.71 12.35
C THR A 174 -8.86 5.94 13.54
N LEU A 175 -8.34 5.88 14.75
CA LEU A 175 -9.12 5.84 15.98
C LEU A 175 -8.92 7.05 16.91
N ASP A 176 -7.77 7.69 16.85
CA ASP A 176 -7.48 8.80 17.75
C ASP A 176 -8.06 10.09 17.18
N SER A 177 -8.97 10.72 17.90
CA SER A 177 -9.55 12.01 17.51
C SER A 177 -8.48 13.09 17.28
N ASN A 178 -7.31 12.97 17.92
CA ASN A 178 -6.18 13.86 17.69
C ASN A 178 -5.47 13.57 16.36
N ASP A 179 -5.59 12.36 15.81
CA ASP A 179 -4.98 11.96 14.54
C ASP A 179 -5.98 12.00 13.35
N LEU A 180 -7.29 12.21 13.59
CA LEU A 180 -8.28 12.42 12.53
C LEU A 180 -7.91 13.60 11.63
N GLY A 181 -7.33 14.66 12.18
CA GLY A 181 -6.79 15.77 11.41
C GLY A 181 -5.78 15.33 10.35
N ARG A 182 -5.01 14.29 10.62
CA ARG A 182 -4.06 13.74 9.67
C ARG A 182 -4.76 13.00 8.53
N LEU A 183 -5.77 12.19 8.81
CA LEU A 183 -6.57 11.53 7.78
C LEU A 183 -7.30 12.56 6.91
N ILE A 184 -7.82 13.63 7.51
CA ILE A 184 -8.45 14.73 6.78
C ILE A 184 -7.44 15.38 5.83
N ASN A 185 -6.26 15.76 6.29
CA ASN A 185 -5.21 16.35 5.46
C ASN A 185 -4.79 15.43 4.31
N GLU A 186 -4.73 14.11 4.56
CA GLU A 186 -4.44 13.13 3.53
C GLU A 186 -5.52 13.05 2.47
N LEU A 187 -6.78 13.09 2.87
CA LEU A 187 -7.91 13.08 1.94
C LEU A 187 -8.02 14.40 1.16
N GLU A 188 -7.76 15.55 1.79
CA GLU A 188 -7.68 16.84 1.10
C GLU A 188 -6.60 16.83 0.03
N TYR A 189 -5.41 16.30 0.36
CA TYR A 189 -4.32 16.17 -0.60
C TYR A 189 -4.71 15.26 -1.78
N ILE A 190 -5.33 14.10 -1.50
CA ILE A 190 -5.80 13.18 -2.53
C ILE A 190 -6.90 13.84 -3.38
N HIS A 191 -7.80 14.59 -2.77
CA HIS A 191 -8.85 15.34 -3.48
C HIS A 191 -8.24 16.31 -4.50
N ASP A 192 -7.24 17.08 -4.08
CA ASP A 192 -6.63 18.11 -4.93
C ASP A 192 -5.83 17.51 -6.10
N GLU A 193 -5.22 16.35 -5.86
CA GLU A 193 -4.33 15.70 -6.81
C GLU A 193 -5.00 14.65 -7.71
N SER A 194 -6.20 14.17 -7.35
CA SER A 194 -6.92 13.16 -8.13
C SER A 194 -7.74 13.76 -9.29
N GLY A 195 -8.14 12.89 -10.23
CA GLY A 195 -9.04 13.27 -11.31
C GLY A 195 -10.43 13.67 -10.79
N ASP A 196 -11.14 14.50 -11.57
CA ASP A 196 -12.45 15.05 -11.18
C ASP A 196 -13.49 13.95 -10.88
N GLU A 197 -13.36 12.79 -11.51
CA GLU A 197 -14.23 11.63 -11.29
C GLU A 197 -14.17 11.05 -9.88
N HIS A 198 -13.15 11.40 -9.11
CA HIS A 198 -12.95 10.92 -7.74
C HIS A 198 -13.29 11.94 -6.66
N LYS A 199 -13.31 13.23 -7.03
CA LYS A 199 -13.45 14.34 -6.08
C LYS A 199 -14.73 14.28 -5.26
N ASP A 200 -15.86 13.97 -5.90
CA ASP A 200 -17.16 13.88 -5.21
C ASP A 200 -17.15 12.79 -4.13
N VAL A 201 -16.52 11.65 -4.43
CA VAL A 201 -16.40 10.53 -3.47
C VAL A 201 -15.53 10.95 -2.28
N ILE A 202 -14.38 11.57 -2.56
CA ILE A 202 -13.46 12.04 -1.51
C ILE A 202 -14.10 13.12 -0.64
N ASN A 203 -14.82 14.08 -1.25
CA ASN A 203 -15.60 15.08 -0.52
C ASN A 203 -16.68 14.46 0.37
N GLY A 204 -17.29 13.37 -0.08
CA GLY A 204 -18.23 12.59 0.74
C GLY A 204 -17.57 12.06 2.02
N PHE A 205 -16.37 11.50 1.91
CA PHE A 205 -15.61 11.04 3.08
C PHE A 205 -15.17 12.19 3.99
N LEU A 206 -14.65 13.27 3.44
CA LEU A 206 -14.27 14.47 4.21
C LEU A 206 -15.47 15.01 5.00
N THR A 207 -16.61 15.14 4.34
CA THR A 207 -17.85 15.62 4.96
C THR A 207 -18.31 14.68 6.08
N ALA A 208 -18.23 13.36 5.87
CA ALA A 208 -18.60 12.37 6.88
C ALA A 208 -17.66 12.41 8.09
N LEU A 209 -16.33 12.56 7.86
CA LEU A 209 -15.35 12.72 8.94
C LEU A 209 -15.60 13.98 9.76
N LEU A 210 -15.75 15.14 9.11
CA LEU A 210 -15.97 16.43 9.77
C LEU A 210 -17.27 16.46 10.57
N ASN A 211 -18.30 15.76 10.12
CA ASN A 211 -19.59 15.69 10.81
C ASN A 211 -19.66 14.58 11.89
N GLY A 212 -18.57 13.85 12.14
CA GLY A 212 -18.55 12.72 13.07
C GLY A 212 -19.46 11.58 12.66
N LYS A 213 -19.86 11.51 11.38
CA LYS A 213 -20.84 10.57 10.84
C LYS A 213 -20.23 9.29 10.26
N PHE A 214 -18.98 8.97 10.53
CA PHE A 214 -18.49 7.61 10.32
C PHE A 214 -19.16 6.66 11.35
N ASN A 215 -20.47 6.56 11.25
CA ASN A 215 -21.29 5.85 12.26
C ASN A 215 -21.61 4.41 11.87
N ASN A 216 -21.21 3.95 10.70
CA ASN A 216 -21.52 2.62 10.24
C ASN A 216 -20.24 1.78 10.09
N LYS A 217 -20.26 0.57 10.65
CA LYS A 217 -19.18 -0.43 10.53
C LYS A 217 -18.79 -0.79 9.08
N GLU A 218 -19.52 -0.24 8.12
CA GLU A 218 -19.38 -0.52 6.70
C GLU A 218 -18.68 0.61 5.94
N ASP A 219 -18.40 1.75 6.60
CA ASP A 219 -17.91 2.94 5.90
C ASP A 219 -16.38 3.01 5.78
N VAL A 220 -15.64 2.24 6.58
CA VAL A 220 -14.17 2.23 6.57
C VAL A 220 -13.61 0.81 6.64
N TRP A 221 -12.65 0.52 5.77
CA TRP A 221 -11.80 -0.66 5.86
C TRP A 221 -10.38 -0.27 6.24
N ALA A 222 -9.92 -0.75 7.39
CA ALA A 222 -8.51 -0.68 7.76
C ALA A 222 -7.83 -2.00 7.37
N VAL A 223 -6.85 -1.92 6.49
CA VAL A 223 -6.16 -3.08 5.91
C VAL A 223 -4.67 -3.01 6.20
N PRO A 224 -4.22 -3.55 7.33
CA PRO A 224 -2.79 -3.78 7.53
C PRO A 224 -2.35 -4.94 6.63
N VAL A 225 -1.23 -4.73 5.93
CA VAL A 225 -0.60 -5.75 5.08
C VAL A 225 0.80 -6.04 5.62
N LEU A 226 1.08 -7.31 5.89
CA LEU A 226 2.40 -7.76 6.30
C LEU A 226 3.03 -8.58 5.18
N VAL A 227 4.19 -8.14 4.69
CA VAL A 227 4.98 -8.85 3.69
C VAL A 227 6.18 -9.48 4.36
N ARG A 228 6.32 -10.80 4.23
CA ARG A 228 7.45 -11.57 4.79
C ARG A 228 7.95 -12.62 3.80
N PRO A 229 9.25 -12.97 3.84
CA PRO A 229 9.73 -14.16 3.16
C PRO A 229 9.05 -15.43 3.69
N ILE A 230 8.75 -16.38 2.80
CA ILE A 230 8.01 -17.62 3.14
C ILE A 230 8.65 -18.41 4.27
N ASN A 231 9.96 -18.46 4.32
CA ASN A 231 10.70 -19.18 5.36
C ASN A 231 10.63 -18.49 6.74
N LEU A 232 10.11 -17.28 6.81
CA LEU A 232 9.91 -16.52 8.04
C LEU A 232 8.42 -16.37 8.39
N TRP A 233 7.54 -17.01 7.62
CA TRP A 233 6.11 -16.99 7.89
C TRP A 233 5.76 -17.83 9.12
N ASP A 234 4.92 -17.29 10.02
CA ASP A 234 4.38 -18.01 11.18
C ASP A 234 3.01 -17.42 11.55
N ASN A 235 2.05 -18.27 11.89
CA ASN A 235 0.72 -17.88 12.32
C ASN A 235 0.71 -16.94 13.54
N LYS A 236 1.80 -16.87 14.31
CA LYS A 236 1.94 -15.95 15.44
C LYS A 236 2.07 -14.48 15.00
N ASP A 237 2.41 -14.21 13.76
CA ASP A 237 2.57 -12.86 13.24
C ASP A 237 1.26 -12.05 13.29
N TRP A 238 0.11 -12.70 13.30
CA TRP A 238 -1.19 -12.04 13.34
C TRP A 238 -1.78 -11.85 14.74
N PHE A 239 -1.18 -12.42 15.79
CA PHE A 239 -1.65 -12.22 17.15
C PHE A 239 -1.76 -10.73 17.56
N PRO A 240 -0.86 -9.81 17.16
CA PRO A 240 -1.06 -8.39 17.43
C PRO A 240 -2.32 -7.82 16.79
N PHE A 241 -2.69 -8.32 15.60
CA PHE A 241 -3.91 -7.92 14.91
C PHE A 241 -5.16 -8.37 15.66
N MET A 242 -5.17 -9.59 16.22
CA MET A 242 -6.27 -10.06 17.04
C MET A 242 -6.49 -9.17 18.27
N LYS A 243 -5.42 -8.70 18.92
CA LYS A 243 -5.52 -7.79 20.07
C LYS A 243 -5.98 -6.39 19.65
N ALA A 244 -5.60 -5.94 18.45
CA ALA A 244 -6.00 -4.66 17.93
C ALA A 244 -7.47 -4.66 17.53
N SER A 245 -7.99 -5.77 16.98
CA SER A 245 -9.40 -5.90 16.61
C SER A 245 -10.33 -5.55 17.77
N LYS A 246 -10.00 -6.00 18.98
CA LYS A 246 -10.75 -5.67 20.18
C LYS A 246 -10.79 -4.16 20.48
N LYS A 247 -9.69 -3.43 20.21
CA LYS A 247 -9.69 -1.97 20.39
C LYS A 247 -10.61 -1.26 19.41
N PHE A 248 -10.69 -1.75 18.17
CA PHE A 248 -11.64 -1.24 17.19
C PHE A 248 -13.09 -1.50 17.63
N GLU A 249 -13.39 -2.68 18.20
CA GLU A 249 -14.69 -3.01 18.76
C GLU A 249 -15.02 -2.14 19.99
N ASP A 250 -14.10 -2.05 20.95
CA ASP A 250 -14.26 -1.29 22.18
C ASP A 250 -14.45 0.22 21.90
N ALA A 251 -13.79 0.74 20.89
CA ALA A 251 -13.92 2.13 20.45
C ALA A 251 -15.22 2.40 19.67
N LYS A 252 -16.04 1.37 19.44
CA LYS A 252 -17.26 1.43 18.62
C LYS A 252 -17.00 2.03 17.22
N ILE A 253 -15.80 1.83 16.70
CA ILE A 253 -15.45 2.34 15.40
C ILE A 253 -16.05 1.43 14.36
N PRO A 254 -16.77 2.02 13.43
CA PRO A 254 -17.37 1.30 12.34
C PRO A 254 -16.28 0.88 11.35
N SER A 255 -15.51 -0.15 11.67
CA SER A 255 -14.47 -0.62 10.75
C SER A 255 -14.48 -2.14 10.69
N THR A 256 -14.55 -2.65 9.48
CA THR A 256 -14.17 -4.04 9.22
C THR A 256 -12.68 -4.06 8.93
N VAL A 257 -11.93 -4.70 9.80
CA VAL A 257 -10.48 -4.78 9.65
C VAL A 257 -10.15 -6.05 8.87
N TYR A 258 -9.55 -5.91 7.71
CA TYR A 258 -9.02 -7.03 6.95
C TYR A 258 -7.51 -7.10 7.17
N TYR A 259 -7.04 -8.30 7.45
CA TYR A 259 -5.63 -8.56 7.63
C TYR A 259 -5.13 -9.40 6.46
N TYR A 260 -4.14 -8.90 5.76
CA TYR A 260 -3.47 -9.65 4.72
C TYR A 260 -2.02 -9.87 5.14
N ALA A 261 -1.62 -11.12 5.24
CA ALA A 261 -0.21 -11.46 5.22
C ALA A 261 0.11 -11.96 3.82
N LEU A 262 1.09 -11.36 3.21
CA LEU A 262 1.60 -11.74 1.91
C LEU A 262 2.89 -12.51 2.11
N GLU A 263 2.90 -13.74 1.67
CA GLU A 263 4.08 -14.57 1.65
C GLU A 263 4.77 -14.45 0.31
N CYS A 264 6.02 -14.01 0.30
CA CYS A 264 6.81 -13.90 -0.90
C CYS A 264 7.66 -15.16 -1.07
N ASN A 265 7.56 -15.87 -2.20
CA ASN A 265 8.37 -17.04 -2.53
C ASN A 265 9.85 -16.72 -2.73
N CYS A 266 10.23 -15.47 -2.72
CA CYS A 266 11.61 -15.01 -2.84
C CYS A 266 12.01 -14.18 -1.62
N THR A 267 13.29 -14.16 -1.33
CA THR A 267 13.82 -13.18 -0.38
C THR A 267 13.65 -11.77 -0.98
N PHE A 268 13.56 -10.75 -0.13
CA PHE A 268 13.50 -9.36 -0.60
C PHE A 268 14.67 -9.01 -1.53
N ASP A 269 15.86 -9.58 -1.28
CA ASP A 269 17.02 -9.37 -2.15
C ASP A 269 16.79 -9.91 -3.56
N LYS A 270 16.27 -11.12 -3.68
CA LYS A 270 15.94 -11.72 -4.99
C LYS A 270 14.87 -10.92 -5.72
N LEU A 271 13.84 -10.47 -5.01
CA LEU A 271 12.80 -9.64 -5.58
C LEU A 271 13.38 -8.31 -6.07
N PHE A 272 14.21 -7.67 -5.24
CA PHE A 272 14.90 -6.43 -5.59
C PHE A 272 15.80 -6.61 -6.82
N ASP A 273 16.61 -7.67 -6.85
CA ASP A 273 17.48 -7.96 -7.99
C ASP A 273 16.69 -8.25 -9.27
N SER A 274 15.57 -8.97 -9.17
CA SER A 274 14.68 -9.23 -10.29
C SER A 274 14.07 -7.94 -10.84
N VAL A 275 13.58 -7.06 -9.97
CA VAL A 275 13.06 -5.74 -10.35
C VAL A 275 14.15 -4.88 -10.99
N LYS A 276 15.36 -4.88 -10.41
CA LYS A 276 16.50 -4.14 -10.93
C LYS A 276 16.93 -4.63 -12.32
N ASN A 277 17.03 -5.94 -12.51
CA ASN A 277 17.42 -6.55 -13.78
C ASN A 277 16.39 -6.27 -14.88
N ALA A 278 15.10 -6.37 -14.56
CA ALA A 278 14.03 -6.01 -15.49
C ALA A 278 13.98 -4.50 -15.79
N ALA A 279 14.51 -3.65 -14.89
CA ALA A 279 14.61 -2.21 -15.10
C ALA A 279 15.74 -1.81 -16.08
N VAL A 280 16.72 -2.67 -16.26
CA VAL A 280 17.92 -2.41 -17.11
C VAL A 280 17.73 -3.00 -18.51
N SER A 281 16.92 -4.04 -18.66
CA SER A 281 16.53 -4.64 -19.94
C SER A 281 15.47 -3.82 -20.66
#